data_05df4b76846b75611e250b6767385f04
#
_entry.id   05df4b76846b75611e250b6767385f04
#
_cell.length_a   1.000
_cell.length_b   1.000
_cell.length_c   1.000
_cell.angle_alpha   90.00
_cell.angle_beta   90.00
_cell.angle_gamma   90.00
#
_symmetry.space_group_name_H-M   'P 1'
#
loop_
_entity.id
_entity.type
_entity.pdbx_description
1 polymer ?
#
loop_
_entity_poly.entity_id
_entity_poly.type
_entity_poly.pdbx_seq_one_letter_code
_entity_poly.pdbx_strand_id
1 'polypeptide(L)'
;VDSLVGSEMCIRDSYQSLRPEQKHIYTSNLKYQIMLDSVQGRAPGMAFLPYCSLPELEACMEVWSFMEMIHSRSYTYVIKNVYPDPSEVFDKILNDNRILERAASVTESYDTFINYAQEWGQGNMWREDWKASPSSVWTRKDLKRHLYRAVANVNILEGIRFYVSFACSFAFGELKLMEGS
;
A
#
# COMPACT_ATOMS: atom_id res chain seq x y z
N VAL A 1 6.70 -28.94 -6.64
CA VAL A 1 7.27 -28.72 -5.30
C VAL A 1 8.76 -28.46 -5.40
N ASP A 2 9.47 -29.22 -6.22
CA ASP A 2 10.94 -29.09 -6.38
C ASP A 2 11.40 -27.77 -7.03
N SER A 3 10.59 -27.15 -7.86
CA SER A 3 10.94 -25.87 -8.50
C SER A 3 10.89 -24.69 -7.54
N LEU A 4 10.06 -24.73 -6.48
CA LEU A 4 10.00 -23.68 -5.47
C LEU A 4 11.21 -23.71 -4.54
N VAL A 5 11.64 -24.88 -4.11
CA VAL A 5 12.84 -25.06 -3.27
C VAL A 5 14.10 -24.58 -4.00
N GLY A 6 14.20 -24.82 -5.31
CA GLY A 6 15.30 -24.31 -6.12
C GLY A 6 15.34 -22.79 -6.23
N SER A 7 14.18 -22.15 -6.37
CA SER A 7 14.10 -20.68 -6.47
C SER A 7 14.46 -19.98 -5.16
N GLU A 8 14.04 -20.52 -4.01
CA GLU A 8 14.37 -19.99 -2.68
C GLU A 8 15.87 -19.98 -2.40
N MET A 9 16.55 -21.07 -2.71
CA MET A 9 18.01 -21.15 -2.59
C MET A 9 18.70 -20.14 -3.53
N CYS A 10 18.23 -20.03 -4.77
CA CYS A 10 18.79 -19.08 -5.74
C CYS A 10 18.63 -17.62 -5.27
N ILE A 11 17.49 -17.23 -4.69
CA ILE A 11 17.25 -15.86 -4.20
C ILE A 11 18.19 -15.56 -3.03
N ARG A 12 18.32 -16.47 -2.07
CA ARG A 12 19.19 -16.31 -0.91
C ARG A 12 20.65 -16.19 -1.31
N ASP A 13 21.12 -17.08 -2.15
CA ASP A 13 22.51 -17.09 -2.63
C ASP A 13 22.81 -15.83 -3.45
N SER A 14 21.86 -15.43 -4.29
CA SER A 14 21.95 -14.18 -5.04
C SER A 14 22.07 -12.98 -4.10
N TYR A 15 21.23 -12.89 -3.05
CA TYR A 15 21.30 -11.82 -2.06
C TYR A 15 22.66 -11.81 -1.32
N GLN A 16 23.16 -12.98 -0.93
CA GLN A 16 24.43 -13.07 -0.23
C GLN A 16 25.59 -12.57 -1.09
N SER A 17 25.55 -12.81 -2.39
CA SER A 17 26.57 -12.36 -3.36
C SER A 17 26.52 -10.86 -3.68
N LEU A 18 25.45 -10.16 -3.30
CA LEU A 18 25.33 -8.72 -3.54
C LEU A 18 26.38 -7.91 -2.78
N ARG A 19 26.87 -6.85 -3.40
CA ARG A 19 27.70 -5.84 -2.73
C ARG A 19 26.90 -5.09 -1.66
N PRO A 20 27.55 -4.51 -0.64
CA PRO A 20 26.86 -3.81 0.45
C PRO A 20 25.85 -2.75 -0.04
N GLU A 21 26.21 -1.99 -1.07
CA GLU A 21 25.36 -0.95 -1.64
C GLU A 21 24.11 -1.54 -2.30
N GLN A 22 24.28 -2.66 -3.02
CA GLN A 22 23.17 -3.37 -3.64
C GLN A 22 22.23 -3.97 -2.59
N LYS A 23 22.78 -4.56 -1.52
CA LYS A 23 21.98 -5.03 -0.37
C LYS A 23 21.19 -3.90 0.26
N HIS A 24 21.80 -2.74 0.43
CA HIS A 24 21.14 -1.56 0.98
C HIS A 24 19.97 -1.11 0.09
N ILE A 25 20.17 -0.99 -1.22
CA ILE A 25 19.13 -0.60 -2.18
C ILE A 25 17.98 -1.61 -2.16
N TYR A 26 18.29 -2.90 -2.28
CA TYR A 26 17.31 -3.98 -2.30
C TYR A 26 16.46 -4.00 -1.02
N THR A 27 17.12 -3.97 0.15
CA THR A 27 16.44 -3.98 1.46
C THR A 27 15.59 -2.73 1.68
N SER A 28 16.09 -1.56 1.31
CA SER A 28 15.34 -0.31 1.44
C SER A 28 14.11 -0.29 0.53
N ASN A 29 14.24 -0.83 -0.68
CA ASN A 29 13.12 -0.96 -1.61
C ASN A 29 12.04 -1.89 -1.07
N LEU A 30 12.41 -3.05 -0.55
CA LEU A 30 11.47 -4.00 0.09
C LEU A 30 10.74 -3.36 1.28
N LYS A 31 11.47 -2.67 2.15
CA LYS A 31 10.86 -1.97 3.31
C LYS A 31 9.83 -0.94 2.87
N TYR A 32 10.13 -0.19 1.83
CA TYR A 32 9.24 0.79 1.25
C TYR A 32 7.96 0.14 0.72
N GLN A 33 8.08 -0.93 -0.08
CA GLN A 33 6.94 -1.67 -0.62
C GLN A 33 6.07 -2.26 0.48
N ILE A 34 6.66 -2.94 1.46
CA ILE A 34 5.94 -3.55 2.58
C ILE A 34 5.12 -2.51 3.34
N MET A 35 5.71 -1.35 3.64
CA MET A 35 5.02 -0.31 4.39
C MET A 35 3.82 0.24 3.64
N LEU A 36 3.99 0.54 2.35
CA LEU A 36 2.92 1.13 1.55
C LEU A 36 1.82 0.12 1.21
N ASP A 37 2.16 -1.12 0.87
CA ASP A 37 1.16 -2.15 0.60
C ASP A 37 0.40 -2.57 1.87
N SER A 38 1.01 -2.44 3.05
CA SER A 38 0.29 -2.66 4.30
C SER A 38 -0.79 -1.60 4.54
N VAL A 39 -0.60 -0.38 4.06
CA VAL A 39 -1.62 0.69 4.05
C VAL A 39 -2.68 0.38 2.99
N GLN A 40 -2.25 0.08 1.76
CA GLN A 40 -3.14 -0.19 0.64
C GLN A 40 -3.99 -1.45 0.83
N GLY A 41 -3.51 -2.46 1.54
CA GLY A 41 -4.28 -3.68 1.83
C GLY A 41 -5.50 -3.46 2.75
N ARG A 42 -5.57 -2.33 3.43
CA ARG A 42 -6.66 -2.02 4.38
C ARG A 42 -7.44 -0.75 4.04
N ALA A 43 -6.73 0.29 3.65
CA ALA A 43 -7.30 1.62 3.53
C ALA A 43 -8.40 1.74 2.46
N PRO A 44 -8.29 1.18 1.26
CA PRO A 44 -9.36 1.24 0.26
C PRO A 44 -10.67 0.62 0.74
N GLY A 45 -10.61 -0.58 1.34
CA GLY A 45 -11.76 -1.24 1.90
C GLY A 45 -12.42 -0.43 3.02
N MET A 46 -11.63 0.15 3.92
CA MET A 46 -12.15 0.99 5.01
C MET A 46 -12.69 2.33 4.53
N ALA A 47 -12.02 2.93 3.53
CA ALA A 47 -12.34 4.27 3.07
C ALA A 47 -13.48 4.31 2.06
N PHE A 48 -13.50 3.39 1.10
CA PHE A 48 -14.38 3.50 -0.05
C PHE A 48 -15.55 2.51 -0.02
N LEU A 49 -15.32 1.27 0.43
CA LEU A 49 -16.32 0.21 0.42
C LEU A 49 -17.63 0.60 1.12
N PRO A 50 -17.63 1.24 2.31
CA PRO A 50 -18.86 1.63 2.99
C PRO A 50 -19.72 2.65 2.22
N TYR A 51 -19.14 3.31 1.21
CA TYR A 51 -19.81 4.35 0.42
C TYR A 51 -20.03 3.93 -1.04
N CYS A 52 -19.69 2.69 -1.39
CA CYS A 52 -20.00 2.14 -2.70
C CYS A 52 -21.51 1.84 -2.80
N SER A 53 -22.15 2.44 -3.79
CA SER A 53 -23.58 2.20 -4.10
C SER A 53 -23.79 1.32 -5.32
N LEU A 54 -22.72 0.97 -6.03
CA LEU A 54 -22.74 0.11 -7.23
C LEU A 54 -22.06 -1.21 -6.90
N PRO A 55 -22.75 -2.37 -7.08
CA PRO A 55 -22.16 -3.68 -6.81
C PRO A 55 -20.85 -3.95 -7.55
N GLU A 56 -20.70 -3.39 -8.75
CA GLU A 56 -19.48 -3.52 -9.54
C GLU A 56 -18.28 -2.80 -8.91
N LEU A 57 -18.50 -1.65 -8.28
CA LEU A 57 -17.47 -0.94 -7.54
C LEU A 57 -17.14 -1.65 -6.23
N GLU A 58 -18.13 -2.17 -5.54
CA GLU A 58 -17.95 -2.98 -4.34
C GLU A 58 -17.05 -4.18 -4.65
N ALA A 59 -17.39 -4.96 -5.68
CA ALA A 59 -16.58 -6.09 -6.14
C ALA A 59 -15.15 -5.66 -6.52
N CYS A 60 -14.98 -4.51 -7.15
CA CYS A 60 -13.66 -3.96 -7.48
C CYS A 60 -12.83 -3.67 -6.22
N MET A 61 -13.43 -3.08 -5.18
CA MET A 61 -12.73 -2.79 -3.92
C MET A 61 -12.32 -4.07 -3.19
N GLU A 62 -13.16 -5.09 -3.20
CA GLU A 62 -12.88 -6.40 -2.60
C GLU A 62 -11.71 -7.09 -3.32
N VAL A 63 -11.73 -7.13 -4.65
CA VAL A 63 -10.64 -7.71 -5.45
C VAL A 63 -9.34 -6.91 -5.24
N TRP A 64 -9.40 -5.60 -5.19
CA TRP A 64 -8.23 -4.78 -4.91
C TRP A 64 -7.62 -5.12 -3.56
N SER A 65 -8.40 -5.13 -2.48
CA SER A 65 -7.92 -5.51 -1.15
C SER A 65 -7.31 -6.93 -1.12
N PHE A 66 -7.88 -7.87 -1.87
CA PHE A 66 -7.34 -9.21 -2.01
C PHE A 66 -5.97 -9.22 -2.73
N MET A 67 -5.81 -8.45 -3.80
CA MET A 67 -4.53 -8.35 -4.52
C MET A 67 -3.43 -7.76 -3.65
N GLU A 68 -3.74 -6.71 -2.88
CA GLU A 68 -2.78 -6.12 -1.93
C GLU A 68 -2.34 -7.10 -0.83
N MET A 69 -3.26 -7.97 -0.41
CA MET A 69 -2.91 -9.04 0.53
C MET A 69 -1.93 -10.05 -0.09
N ILE A 70 -2.07 -10.36 -1.39
CA ILE A 70 -1.12 -11.22 -2.11
C ILE A 70 0.24 -10.54 -2.16
N HIS A 71 0.32 -9.25 -2.47
CA HIS A 71 1.57 -8.47 -2.48
C HIS A 71 2.26 -8.53 -1.12
N SER A 72 1.55 -8.21 -0.04
CA SER A 72 2.08 -8.26 1.32
C SER A 72 2.63 -9.64 1.70
N ARG A 73 1.96 -10.71 1.32
CA ARG A 73 2.43 -12.08 1.55
C ARG A 73 3.68 -12.41 0.73
N SER A 74 3.75 -11.92 -0.51
CA SER A 74 4.91 -12.12 -1.39
C SER A 74 6.16 -11.47 -0.80
N TYR A 75 6.08 -10.23 -0.34
CA TYR A 75 7.21 -9.56 0.31
C TYR A 75 7.63 -10.24 1.62
N THR A 76 6.66 -10.69 2.41
CA THR A 76 6.93 -11.47 3.63
C THR A 76 7.67 -12.77 3.29
N TYR A 77 7.27 -13.44 2.23
CA TYR A 77 7.92 -14.65 1.75
C TYR A 77 9.37 -14.38 1.32
N VAL A 78 9.60 -13.35 0.52
CA VAL A 78 10.95 -12.95 0.10
C VAL A 78 11.84 -12.67 1.32
N ILE A 79 11.37 -11.89 2.28
CA ILE A 79 12.16 -11.55 3.48
C ILE A 79 12.52 -12.80 4.28
N LYS A 80 11.57 -13.70 4.50
CA LYS A 80 11.82 -14.95 5.25
C LYS A 80 12.83 -15.86 4.58
N ASN A 81 12.93 -15.80 3.26
CA ASN A 81 13.87 -16.65 2.52
C ASN A 81 15.23 -15.99 2.26
N VAL A 82 15.28 -14.67 2.23
CA VAL A 82 16.50 -13.91 1.95
C VAL A 82 17.31 -13.64 3.21
N TYR A 83 16.63 -13.24 4.29
CA TYR A 83 17.31 -12.80 5.52
C TYR A 83 17.40 -13.92 6.55
N PRO A 84 18.57 -14.07 7.21
CA PRO A 84 18.73 -15.02 8.31
C PRO A 84 17.79 -14.71 9.49
N ASP A 85 17.63 -13.43 9.79
CA ASP A 85 16.67 -12.94 10.77
C ASP A 85 15.71 -11.91 10.12
N PRO A 86 14.49 -12.33 9.77
CA PRO A 86 13.48 -11.44 9.20
C PRO A 86 13.10 -10.26 10.08
N SER A 87 13.24 -10.37 11.42
CA SER A 87 12.91 -9.30 12.36
C SER A 87 13.78 -8.06 12.14
N GLU A 88 15.04 -8.25 11.74
CA GLU A 88 15.93 -7.13 11.40
C GLU A 88 15.38 -6.20 10.32
N VAL A 89 14.58 -6.73 9.41
CA VAL A 89 13.97 -5.93 8.35
C VAL A 89 12.66 -5.31 8.86
N PHE A 90 11.77 -6.11 9.45
CA PHE A 90 10.46 -5.66 9.89
C PHE A 90 10.54 -4.60 10.99
N ASP A 91 11.35 -4.82 12.02
CA ASP A 91 11.49 -3.90 13.16
C ASP A 91 12.11 -2.56 12.76
N LYS A 92 12.92 -2.55 11.69
CA LYS A 92 13.58 -1.34 11.20
C LYS A 92 12.76 -0.55 10.17
N ILE A 93 11.61 -1.04 9.72
CA ILE A 93 10.73 -0.30 8.82
C ILE A 93 10.24 0.98 9.49
N LEU A 94 9.79 0.88 10.73
CA LEU A 94 9.26 2.00 11.53
C LEU A 94 10.34 2.98 11.99
N ASN A 95 11.61 2.67 11.77
CA ASN A 95 12.73 3.54 12.13
C ASN A 95 13.22 4.42 10.95
N ASP A 96 12.70 4.22 9.74
CA ASP A 96 13.05 5.06 8.59
C ASP A 96 12.01 6.16 8.38
N ASN A 97 12.34 7.35 8.87
CA ASN A 97 11.46 8.53 8.80
C ASN A 97 11.04 8.85 7.35
N ARG A 98 11.89 8.61 6.36
CA ARG A 98 11.56 8.88 4.95
C ARG A 98 10.47 7.96 4.43
N ILE A 99 10.45 6.70 4.88
CA ILE A 99 9.38 5.74 4.56
C ILE A 99 8.09 6.17 5.27
N LEU A 100 8.18 6.53 6.56
CA LEU A 100 7.03 6.96 7.34
C LEU A 100 6.38 8.24 6.78
N GLU A 101 7.16 9.24 6.39
CA GLU A 101 6.67 10.47 5.78
C GLU A 101 5.92 10.20 4.46
N ARG A 102 6.43 9.27 3.64
CA ARG A 102 5.76 8.87 2.40
C ARG A 102 4.45 8.11 2.68
N ALA A 103 4.43 7.23 3.66
CA ALA A 103 3.24 6.54 4.09
C ALA A 103 2.21 7.53 4.68
N ALA A 104 2.64 8.44 5.54
CA ALA A 104 1.79 9.46 6.15
C ALA A 104 1.03 10.29 5.11
N SER A 105 1.68 10.67 4.01
CA SER A 105 1.04 11.47 2.95
C SER A 105 -0.14 10.76 2.27
N VAL A 106 -0.16 9.43 2.27
CA VAL A 106 -1.27 8.63 1.73
C VAL A 106 -2.31 8.39 2.82
N THR A 107 -1.87 7.99 4.01
CA THR A 107 -2.72 7.70 5.17
C THR A 107 -3.56 8.93 5.55
N GLU A 108 -2.95 10.11 5.59
CA GLU A 108 -3.64 11.37 5.90
C GLU A 108 -4.81 11.65 4.95
N SER A 109 -4.66 11.33 3.67
CA SER A 109 -5.74 11.54 2.71
C SER A 109 -6.91 10.56 2.91
N TYR A 110 -6.63 9.33 3.30
CA TYR A 110 -7.65 8.34 3.68
C TYR A 110 -8.34 8.74 4.97
N ASP A 111 -7.57 9.06 6.01
CA ASP A 111 -8.11 9.43 7.31
C ASP A 111 -9.00 10.67 7.22
N THR A 112 -8.55 11.67 6.46
CA THR A 112 -9.35 12.87 6.20
C THR A 112 -10.67 12.53 5.52
N PHE A 113 -10.66 11.67 4.51
CA PHE A 113 -11.88 11.26 3.82
C PHE A 113 -12.79 10.42 4.74
N ILE A 114 -12.23 9.44 5.46
CA ILE A 114 -12.99 8.57 6.38
C ILE A 114 -13.68 9.40 7.45
N ASN A 115 -12.94 10.25 8.15
CA ASN A 115 -13.49 11.10 9.20
C ASN A 115 -14.60 11.99 8.67
N TYR A 116 -14.38 12.61 7.52
CA TYR A 116 -15.33 13.47 6.86
C TYR A 116 -16.61 12.72 6.45
N ALA A 117 -16.45 11.55 5.86
CA ALA A 117 -17.57 10.75 5.41
C ALA A 117 -18.39 10.18 6.57
N GLN A 118 -17.74 9.85 7.70
CA GLN A 118 -18.41 9.44 8.93
C GLN A 118 -19.24 10.57 9.54
N GLU A 119 -18.67 11.76 9.67
CA GLU A 119 -19.39 12.94 10.16
C GLU A 119 -20.57 13.28 9.26
N TRP A 120 -20.38 13.23 7.95
CA TRP A 120 -21.43 13.43 6.97
C TRP A 120 -22.55 12.39 7.10
N GLY A 121 -22.19 11.11 7.21
CA GLY A 121 -23.12 9.98 7.34
C GLY A 121 -23.96 10.08 8.61
N GLN A 122 -23.35 10.38 9.75
CA GLN A 122 -24.05 10.53 11.02
C GLN A 122 -25.08 11.66 11.00
N GLY A 123 -24.81 12.74 10.27
CA GLY A 123 -25.72 13.88 10.14
C GLY A 123 -26.82 13.69 9.10
N ASN A 124 -26.67 12.82 8.11
CA ASN A 124 -27.52 12.80 6.91
C ASN A 124 -28.10 11.42 6.53
N MET A 125 -27.68 10.32 7.17
CA MET A 125 -28.04 8.96 6.78
C MET A 125 -29.55 8.64 6.87
N TRP A 126 -30.33 9.46 7.58
CA TRP A 126 -31.77 9.24 7.83
C TRP A 126 -32.68 10.39 7.33
N ARG A 127 -32.15 11.32 6.54
CA ARG A 127 -32.95 12.44 6.03
C ARG A 127 -33.17 12.30 4.54
N GLU A 128 -34.44 12.21 4.13
CA GLU A 128 -34.86 12.27 2.71
C GLU A 128 -34.51 13.63 2.09
N ASP A 129 -34.38 14.68 2.91
CA ASP A 129 -33.94 16.01 2.47
C ASP A 129 -32.42 16.11 2.53
N TRP A 130 -31.77 16.00 1.40
CA TRP A 130 -30.31 16.17 1.19
C TRP A 130 -29.76 17.57 1.48
N LYS A 131 -30.45 18.34 2.31
CA LYS A 131 -29.95 19.63 2.77
C LYS A 131 -29.02 19.39 3.97
N ALA A 132 -27.83 19.98 3.90
CA ALA A 132 -26.87 19.94 4.98
C ALA A 132 -27.56 20.20 6.34
N SER A 133 -27.25 19.35 7.34
CA SER A 133 -27.69 19.66 8.69
C SER A 133 -27.17 21.05 9.06
N PRO A 134 -28.00 21.92 9.63
CA PRO A 134 -27.58 23.27 10.06
C PRO A 134 -26.38 23.25 11.03
N SER A 135 -26.10 22.10 11.63
CA SER A 135 -24.98 21.89 12.56
C SER A 135 -23.71 21.33 11.91
N SER A 136 -23.75 20.87 10.65
CA SER A 136 -22.55 20.39 9.97
C SER A 136 -21.84 21.55 9.25
N VAL A 137 -20.62 21.82 9.66
CA VAL A 137 -19.70 22.79 9.01
C VAL A 137 -19.37 22.37 7.58
N TRP A 138 -19.74 21.14 7.19
CA TRP A 138 -19.26 20.45 6.01
C TRP A 138 -20.30 20.35 4.88
N THR A 139 -19.85 20.58 3.66
CA THR A 139 -20.73 20.54 2.48
C THR A 139 -20.52 19.27 1.66
N ARG A 140 -21.53 18.88 0.85
CA ARG A 140 -21.39 17.80 -0.14
C ARG A 140 -20.23 18.03 -1.10
N LYS A 141 -19.90 19.29 -1.38
CA LYS A 141 -18.76 19.67 -2.22
C LYS A 141 -17.44 19.30 -1.57
N ASP A 142 -17.34 19.51 -0.25
CA ASP A 142 -16.12 19.15 0.50
C ASP A 142 -15.96 17.64 0.58
N LEU A 143 -17.05 16.89 0.81
CA LEU A 143 -17.00 15.41 0.76
C LEU A 143 -16.45 14.90 -0.56
N LYS A 144 -16.98 15.40 -1.68
CA LYS A 144 -16.49 15.05 -3.01
C LYS A 144 -15.02 15.44 -3.21
N ARG A 145 -14.60 16.57 -2.66
CA ARG A 145 -13.21 17.04 -2.74
C ARG A 145 -12.26 16.12 -1.97
N HIS A 146 -12.64 15.66 -0.79
CA HIS A 146 -11.83 14.73 -0.01
C HIS A 146 -11.78 13.34 -0.65
N LEU A 147 -12.90 12.83 -1.16
CA LEU A 147 -12.91 11.62 -1.97
C LEU A 147 -11.97 11.73 -3.17
N TYR A 148 -12.08 12.81 -3.95
CA TYR A 148 -11.19 13.03 -5.10
C TYR A 148 -9.71 13.05 -4.69
N ARG A 149 -9.37 13.72 -3.57
CA ARG A 149 -7.99 13.76 -3.08
C ARG A 149 -7.49 12.39 -2.65
N ALA A 150 -8.31 11.60 -1.97
CA ALA A 150 -7.95 10.25 -1.59
C ALA A 150 -7.69 9.38 -2.82
N VAL A 151 -8.59 9.37 -3.80
CA VAL A 151 -8.42 8.62 -5.06
C VAL A 151 -7.20 9.12 -5.85
N ALA A 152 -6.98 10.44 -5.94
CA ALA A 152 -5.81 11.00 -6.63
C ALA A 152 -4.49 10.59 -5.96
N ASN A 153 -4.43 10.59 -4.63
CA ASN A 153 -3.23 10.13 -3.90
C ASN A 153 -2.95 8.65 -4.11
N VAL A 154 -4.00 7.81 -4.17
CA VAL A 154 -3.85 6.40 -4.54
C VAL A 154 -3.27 6.26 -5.95
N ASN A 155 -3.82 6.98 -6.93
CA ASN A 155 -3.29 6.94 -8.30
C ASN A 155 -1.83 7.43 -8.38
N ILE A 156 -1.45 8.42 -7.58
CA ILE A 156 -0.05 8.86 -7.48
C ILE A 156 0.82 7.77 -6.85
N LEU A 157 0.33 7.08 -5.83
CA LEU A 157 1.06 5.99 -5.21
C LEU A 157 1.27 4.85 -6.21
N GLU A 158 0.19 4.33 -6.78
CA GLU A 158 0.21 3.17 -7.67
C GLU A 158 0.89 3.48 -9.01
N GLY A 159 0.52 4.59 -9.64
CA GLY A 159 0.98 4.92 -10.98
C GLY A 159 2.33 5.63 -11.06
N ILE A 160 2.87 6.14 -9.95
CA ILE A 160 4.14 6.89 -9.95
C ILE A 160 5.11 6.33 -8.91
N ARG A 161 4.73 6.32 -7.63
CA ARG A 161 5.66 5.99 -6.55
C ARG A 161 6.12 4.54 -6.58
N PHE A 162 5.21 3.60 -6.85
CA PHE A 162 5.55 2.19 -6.99
C PHE A 162 6.36 1.91 -8.25
N TYR A 163 6.17 2.65 -9.33
CA TYR A 163 7.00 2.49 -10.53
C TYR A 163 8.47 2.81 -10.28
N VAL A 164 8.80 3.73 -9.38
CA VAL A 164 10.19 3.95 -8.95
C VAL A 164 10.74 2.71 -8.24
N SER A 165 9.92 2.08 -7.42
CA SER A 165 10.26 0.83 -6.74
C SER A 165 10.46 -0.32 -7.72
N PHE A 166 9.56 -0.47 -8.71
CA PHE A 166 9.68 -1.48 -9.76
C PHE A 166 10.91 -1.26 -10.63
N ALA A 167 11.28 0.01 -10.91
CA ALA A 167 12.52 0.30 -11.63
C ALA A 167 13.77 -0.23 -10.90
N CYS A 168 13.78 -0.21 -9.55
CA CYS A 168 14.83 -0.86 -8.79
C CYS A 168 14.85 -2.38 -9.03
N SER A 169 13.68 -3.02 -8.99
CA SER A 169 13.58 -4.47 -9.24
C SER A 169 14.00 -4.83 -10.68
N PHE A 170 13.58 -4.05 -11.67
CA PHE A 170 13.98 -4.25 -13.06
C PHE A 170 15.49 -4.06 -13.26
N ALA A 171 16.10 -3.08 -12.57
CA ALA A 171 17.56 -2.90 -12.63
C ALA A 171 18.32 -4.12 -12.06
N PHE A 172 17.82 -4.73 -11.01
CA PHE A 172 18.36 -5.99 -10.49
C PHE A 172 18.21 -7.13 -11.50
N GLY A 173 17.03 -7.27 -12.13
CA GLY A 173 16.79 -8.27 -13.17
C GLY A 173 17.68 -8.09 -14.39
N GLU A 174 17.89 -6.84 -14.86
CA GLU A 174 18.79 -6.53 -15.96
C GLU A 174 20.25 -6.94 -15.67
N LEU A 175 20.66 -6.79 -14.41
CA LEU A 175 21.97 -7.22 -13.92
C LEU A 175 22.05 -8.72 -13.64
N LYS A 176 20.96 -9.46 -13.86
CA LYS A 176 20.82 -10.90 -13.52
C LYS A 176 21.09 -11.16 -12.03
N LEU A 177 20.65 -10.25 -11.19
CA LEU A 177 20.70 -10.34 -9.74
C LEU A 177 19.29 -10.48 -9.19
N MET A 178 19.13 -11.22 -8.10
CA MET A 178 17.86 -11.41 -7.43
C MET A 178 16.72 -11.90 -8.36
N GLU A 179 17.07 -12.70 -9.39
CA GLU A 179 16.09 -13.31 -10.28
C GLU A 179 15.14 -14.20 -9.49
N GLY A 180 13.82 -14.02 -9.68
CA GLY A 180 12.78 -14.75 -8.98
C GLY A 180 12.29 -14.08 -7.69
N SER A 181 12.78 -12.87 -7.38
CA SER A 181 12.28 -12.08 -6.25
C SER A 181 11.18 -11.08 -6.65
#